data_0f8bafb56512c9e3b1875c5aa1798450
#
_entry.id   0f8bafb56512c9e3b1875c5aa1798450
#
_cell.length_a   1.000
_cell.length_b   1.000
_cell.length_c   1.000
_cell.angle_alpha   90.00
_cell.angle_beta   90.00
_cell.angle_gamma   90.00
#
_symmetry.space_group_name_H-M   'P 1'
#
loop_
_entity.id
_entity.type
_entity.pdbx_description
1 polymer ?
#
loop_
_entity_poly.entity_id
_entity_poly.type
_entity_poly.pdbx_seq_one_letter_code
_entity_poly.pdbx_strand_id
1 'polypeptide(L)'
;PVEAKKHIGFLPQKPPLHPDLTVDEYLIHCATLRRMEKSKIREVVEIAKERCAIAHFSKRLIKNLSGGYQQRVGIAQAIVHNPPFVVLDEPTNGLDPNQIVEIRNLIKEIAEDHSVLLSTHILSEVQATCNDIRMIEHGKVVFSGSMKDFDNYVVPSSFTVTFALPPSIEELAKIEHVLNIEELYPGTFRIRFDDDENITERVVALSIQNGWRLKEITMERCSLDIIFAQLSGKLKNNI
;
A
#
# COMPACT_ATOMS: atom_id res chain seq x y z
N PRO A 1 30.02 9.68 0.00
CA PRO A 1 29.03 8.76 0.60
C PRO A 1 28.63 9.13 2.03
N VAL A 2 29.58 9.59 2.87
CA VAL A 2 29.31 9.93 4.29
C VAL A 2 28.39 11.15 4.39
N GLU A 3 28.62 12.17 3.58
CA GLU A 3 27.80 13.39 3.57
C GLU A 3 26.36 13.09 3.15
N ALA A 4 26.17 12.30 2.09
CA ALA A 4 24.84 11.88 1.65
C ALA A 4 24.05 11.16 2.76
N LYS A 5 24.71 10.33 3.56
CA LYS A 5 24.07 9.59 4.67
C LYS A 5 23.55 10.49 5.80
N LYS A 6 24.01 11.73 5.93
CA LYS A 6 23.48 12.69 6.89
C LYS A 6 22.07 13.15 6.52
N HIS A 7 21.75 13.13 5.24
CA HIS A 7 20.47 13.60 4.69
C HIS A 7 19.48 12.48 4.42
N ILE A 8 19.85 11.21 4.73
CA ILE A 8 19.01 10.05 4.44
C ILE A 8 18.77 9.26 5.72
N GLY A 9 17.52 9.10 6.08
CA GLY A 9 17.04 8.07 7.00
C GLY A 9 16.82 6.78 6.24
N PHE A 10 17.18 5.63 6.81
CA PHE A 10 16.97 4.34 6.15
C PHE A 10 16.51 3.27 7.14
N LEU A 11 15.41 2.65 6.81
CA LEU A 11 14.91 1.43 7.45
C LEU A 11 14.98 0.29 6.42
N PRO A 12 15.88 -0.67 6.57
CA PRO A 12 15.86 -1.89 5.75
C PRO A 12 14.74 -2.82 6.19
N GLN A 13 14.35 -3.76 5.34
CA GLN A 13 13.31 -4.76 5.58
C GLN A 13 13.46 -5.48 6.93
N LYS A 14 14.70 -5.79 7.34
CA LYS A 14 15.02 -6.26 8.68
C LYS A 14 15.71 -5.14 9.45
N PRO A 15 15.04 -4.49 10.39
CA PRO A 15 15.65 -3.41 11.17
C PRO A 15 16.94 -3.89 11.86
N PRO A 16 18.04 -3.12 11.78
CA PRO A 16 19.34 -3.50 12.37
C PRO A 16 19.34 -3.25 13.88
N LEU A 17 18.40 -3.85 14.59
CA LEU A 17 18.22 -3.64 16.03
C LEU A 17 19.27 -4.41 16.85
N HIS A 18 19.64 -3.84 17.99
CA HIS A 18 20.46 -4.50 18.99
C HIS A 18 19.55 -5.03 20.13
N PRO A 19 19.25 -6.34 20.14
CA PRO A 19 18.23 -6.93 21.03
C PRO A 19 18.49 -6.73 22.53
N ASP A 20 19.76 -6.62 22.92
CA ASP A 20 20.21 -6.51 24.31
C ASP A 20 20.35 -5.06 24.79
N LEU A 21 20.06 -4.07 23.95
CA LEU A 21 19.97 -2.68 24.34
C LEU A 21 18.53 -2.31 24.66
N THR A 22 18.36 -1.32 25.54
CA THR A 22 17.09 -0.63 25.72
C THR A 22 16.80 0.28 24.53
N VAL A 23 15.54 0.69 24.37
CA VAL A 23 15.14 1.64 23.31
C VAL A 23 15.99 2.94 23.39
N ASP A 24 16.17 3.48 24.61
CA ASP A 24 16.98 4.69 24.83
C ASP A 24 18.43 4.49 24.41
N GLU A 25 19.08 3.43 24.90
CA GLU A 25 20.47 3.15 24.58
C GLU A 25 20.70 2.99 23.09
N TYR A 26 19.80 2.28 22.42
CA TYR A 26 19.87 2.07 20.97
C TYR A 26 19.72 3.37 20.17
N LEU A 27 18.70 4.18 20.47
CA LEU A 27 18.48 5.43 19.74
C LEU A 27 19.57 6.47 20.03
N ILE A 28 20.07 6.55 21.26
CA ILE A 28 21.23 7.38 21.60
C ILE A 28 22.47 6.93 20.82
N HIS A 29 22.68 5.61 20.70
CA HIS A 29 23.77 5.06 19.92
C HIS A 29 23.64 5.46 18.44
N CYS A 30 22.44 5.32 17.84
CA CYS A 30 22.18 5.71 16.46
C CYS A 30 22.42 7.20 16.22
N ALA A 31 21.94 8.09 17.10
CA ALA A 31 22.17 9.52 17.01
C ALA A 31 23.67 9.87 17.12
N THR A 32 24.40 9.16 17.99
CA THR A 32 25.85 9.32 18.14
C THR A 32 26.60 8.92 16.87
N LEU A 33 26.24 7.80 16.24
CA LEU A 33 26.81 7.34 14.97
C LEU A 33 26.57 8.33 13.83
N ARG A 34 25.44 9.04 13.87
CA ARG A 34 25.09 10.12 12.93
C ARG A 34 25.87 11.42 13.20
N ARG A 35 26.76 11.43 14.23
CA ARG A 35 27.59 12.57 14.63
C ARG A 35 26.77 13.80 15.03
N MET A 36 25.63 13.58 15.65
CA MET A 36 24.82 14.66 16.19
C MET A 36 25.52 15.34 17.36
N GLU A 37 25.20 16.60 17.59
CA GLU A 37 25.71 17.36 18.73
C GLU A 37 25.26 16.72 20.05
N LYS A 38 26.20 16.39 20.93
CA LYS A 38 25.95 15.65 22.18
C LYS A 38 24.88 16.29 23.06
N SER A 39 24.84 17.63 23.09
CA SER A 39 23.84 18.42 23.83
C SER A 39 22.41 18.18 23.35
N LYS A 40 22.21 17.87 22.07
CA LYS A 40 20.90 17.71 21.43
C LYS A 40 20.42 16.24 21.36
N ILE A 41 21.31 15.27 21.57
CA ILE A 41 20.98 13.84 21.38
C ILE A 41 19.76 13.42 22.21
N ARG A 42 19.70 13.82 23.48
CA ARG A 42 18.59 13.44 24.34
C ARG A 42 17.26 13.99 23.84
N GLU A 43 17.24 15.26 23.45
CA GLU A 43 16.04 15.93 22.94
C GLU A 43 15.52 15.24 21.68
N VAL A 44 16.37 15.02 20.67
CA VAL A 44 15.95 14.40 19.41
C VAL A 44 15.53 12.94 19.59
N VAL A 45 16.13 12.21 20.53
CA VAL A 45 15.72 10.86 20.87
C VAL A 45 14.32 10.84 21.49
N GLU A 46 14.02 11.78 22.42
CA GLU A 46 12.66 11.91 22.97
C GLU A 46 11.64 12.21 21.87
N ILE A 47 11.92 13.19 21.00
CA ILE A 47 11.05 13.53 19.87
C ILE A 47 10.80 12.31 18.97
N ALA A 48 11.84 11.56 18.61
CA ALA A 48 11.71 10.38 17.77
C ALA A 48 10.88 9.27 18.43
N LYS A 49 11.04 9.08 19.76
CA LYS A 49 10.23 8.12 20.51
C LYS A 49 8.76 8.50 20.61
N GLU A 50 8.47 9.77 20.83
CA GLU A 50 7.11 10.29 20.88
C GLU A 50 6.42 10.12 19.52
N ARG A 51 7.06 10.55 18.44
CA ARG A 51 6.55 10.39 17.06
C ARG A 51 6.25 8.93 16.72
N CYS A 52 7.09 8.01 17.14
CA CYS A 52 6.91 6.58 16.89
C CYS A 52 6.03 5.86 17.93
N ALA A 53 5.47 6.59 18.91
CA ALA A 53 4.65 6.07 20.01
C ALA A 53 5.34 4.95 20.82
N ILE A 54 6.65 5.10 21.10
CA ILE A 54 7.48 4.13 21.85
C ILE A 54 8.11 4.72 23.12
N ALA A 55 7.79 5.96 23.50
CA ALA A 55 8.35 6.64 24.67
C ALA A 55 8.14 5.86 25.99
N HIS A 56 6.99 5.19 26.12
CA HIS A 56 6.66 4.36 27.27
C HIS A 56 7.50 3.07 27.39
N PHE A 57 8.27 2.73 26.35
CA PHE A 57 9.19 1.59 26.34
C PHE A 57 10.67 1.99 26.46
N SER A 58 10.98 3.25 26.76
CA SER A 58 12.34 3.80 26.80
C SER A 58 13.38 2.91 27.46
N LYS A 59 13.04 2.34 28.63
CA LYS A 59 13.94 1.49 29.44
C LYS A 59 13.77 -0.02 29.19
N ARG A 60 12.90 -0.40 28.23
CA ARG A 60 12.66 -1.81 27.93
C ARG A 60 13.69 -2.32 26.92
N LEU A 61 14.19 -3.53 27.12
CA LEU A 61 15.07 -4.20 26.16
C LEU A 61 14.31 -4.45 24.86
N ILE A 62 14.95 -4.20 23.72
CA ILE A 62 14.35 -4.33 22.38
C ILE A 62 13.84 -5.75 22.13
N LYS A 63 14.58 -6.78 22.59
CA LYS A 63 14.15 -8.19 22.46
C LYS A 63 12.80 -8.50 23.14
N ASN A 64 12.38 -7.68 24.10
CA ASN A 64 11.14 -7.86 24.85
C ASN A 64 9.96 -7.07 24.25
N LEU A 65 10.13 -6.48 23.07
CA LEU A 65 9.10 -5.77 22.30
C LEU A 65 8.46 -6.72 21.30
N SER A 66 7.16 -6.51 21.00
CA SER A 66 6.51 -7.17 19.86
C SER A 66 7.13 -6.72 18.53
N GLY A 67 6.90 -7.48 17.46
CA GLY A 67 7.40 -7.15 16.11
C GLY A 67 7.03 -5.73 15.67
N GLY A 68 5.78 -5.31 15.91
CA GLY A 68 5.32 -3.96 15.57
C GLY A 68 6.05 -2.87 16.35
N TYR A 69 6.34 -3.06 17.62
CA TYR A 69 7.14 -2.10 18.38
C TYR A 69 8.61 -2.12 18.00
N GLN A 70 9.17 -3.27 17.64
CA GLN A 70 10.52 -3.33 17.07
C GLN A 70 10.60 -2.56 15.74
N GLN A 71 9.58 -2.68 14.91
CA GLN A 71 9.47 -1.91 13.66
C GLN A 71 9.42 -0.40 13.92
N ARG A 72 8.63 0.05 14.92
CA ARG A 72 8.57 1.45 15.35
C ARG A 72 9.94 1.97 15.86
N VAL A 73 10.70 1.14 16.58
CA VAL A 73 12.09 1.46 16.97
C VAL A 73 12.97 1.59 15.73
N GLY A 74 12.79 0.73 14.73
CA GLY A 74 13.48 0.80 13.44
C GLY A 74 13.16 2.09 12.67
N ILE A 75 11.89 2.51 12.65
CA ILE A 75 11.48 3.79 12.06
C ILE A 75 12.09 4.97 12.85
N ALA A 76 12.01 4.93 14.18
CA ALA A 76 12.59 5.97 15.04
C ALA A 76 14.08 6.18 14.77
N GLN A 77 14.87 5.12 14.59
CA GLN A 77 16.30 5.24 14.24
C GLN A 77 16.50 5.86 12.85
N ALA A 78 15.57 5.66 11.90
CA ALA A 78 15.67 6.27 10.58
C ALA A 78 15.44 7.79 10.63
N ILE A 79 14.58 8.28 11.53
CA ILE A 79 14.21 9.70 11.62
C ILE A 79 14.94 10.46 12.73
N VAL A 80 15.66 9.80 13.65
CA VAL A 80 16.26 10.42 14.86
C VAL A 80 17.14 11.62 14.58
N HIS A 81 17.80 11.68 13.41
CA HIS A 81 18.66 12.78 13.00
C HIS A 81 17.97 13.82 12.11
N ASN A 82 16.62 13.76 12.05
CA ASN A 82 15.78 14.64 11.28
C ASN A 82 16.22 14.81 9.80
N PRO A 83 16.35 13.72 9.02
CA PRO A 83 16.82 13.79 7.64
C PRO A 83 15.72 14.34 6.73
N PRO A 84 16.04 15.14 5.69
CA PRO A 84 15.03 15.59 4.73
C PRO A 84 14.43 14.47 3.89
N PHE A 85 15.10 13.30 3.79
CA PHE A 85 14.67 12.16 2.98
C PHE A 85 14.72 10.86 3.79
N VAL A 86 13.63 10.10 3.79
CA VAL A 86 13.50 8.83 4.51
C VAL A 86 13.16 7.72 3.54
N VAL A 87 13.91 6.63 3.58
CA VAL A 87 13.67 5.41 2.80
C VAL A 87 13.22 4.30 3.75
N LEU A 88 12.06 3.73 3.47
CA LEU A 88 11.47 2.63 4.24
C LEU A 88 11.29 1.43 3.31
N ASP A 89 12.01 0.35 3.60
CA ASP A 89 11.97 -0.87 2.81
C ASP A 89 11.10 -1.91 3.52
N GLU A 90 9.95 -2.25 2.92
CA GLU A 90 8.95 -3.21 3.44
C GLU A 90 8.58 -2.95 4.92
N PRO A 91 8.18 -1.73 5.32
CA PRO A 91 8.04 -1.35 6.73
C PRO A 91 6.90 -2.07 7.47
N THR A 92 6.00 -2.73 6.75
CA THR A 92 4.83 -3.45 7.30
C THR A 92 4.97 -4.97 7.24
N ASN A 93 6.10 -5.45 6.71
CA ASN A 93 6.32 -6.89 6.53
C ASN A 93 6.30 -7.65 7.87
N GLY A 94 5.48 -8.72 7.92
CA GLY A 94 5.37 -9.57 9.10
C GLY A 94 4.54 -8.99 10.25
N LEU A 95 3.81 -7.89 10.02
CA LEU A 95 2.91 -7.28 11.00
C LEU A 95 1.47 -7.79 10.83
N ASP A 96 0.72 -7.77 11.92
CA ASP A 96 -0.72 -8.03 11.89
C ASP A 96 -1.51 -6.85 11.26
N PRO A 97 -2.77 -7.05 10.82
CA PRO A 97 -3.56 -6.03 10.13
C PRO A 97 -3.72 -4.72 10.92
N ASN A 98 -3.83 -4.77 12.24
CA ASN A 98 -3.97 -3.57 13.07
C ASN A 98 -2.66 -2.79 13.10
N GLN A 99 -1.53 -3.48 13.29
CA GLN A 99 -0.21 -2.89 13.28
C GLN A 99 0.12 -2.26 11.90
N ILE A 100 -0.31 -2.90 10.79
CA ILE A 100 -0.16 -2.33 9.45
C ILE A 100 -0.83 -0.96 9.35
N VAL A 101 -2.07 -0.83 9.83
CA VAL A 101 -2.81 0.45 9.83
C VAL A 101 -2.06 1.51 10.64
N GLU A 102 -1.56 1.13 11.82
CA GLU A 102 -0.80 2.03 12.68
C GLU A 102 0.51 2.51 12.04
N ILE A 103 1.26 1.60 11.39
CA ILE A 103 2.51 1.97 10.68
C ILE A 103 2.21 2.85 9.46
N ARG A 104 1.14 2.60 8.72
CA ARG A 104 0.70 3.48 7.61
C ARG A 104 0.42 4.91 8.10
N ASN A 105 -0.29 5.04 9.21
CA ASN A 105 -0.56 6.37 9.79
C ASN A 105 0.73 7.06 10.22
N LEU A 106 1.63 6.34 10.89
CA LEU A 106 2.95 6.86 11.25
C LEU A 106 3.76 7.32 10.02
N ILE A 107 3.74 6.57 8.92
CA ILE A 107 4.43 6.95 7.68
C ILE A 107 3.83 8.24 7.11
N LYS A 108 2.51 8.43 7.15
CA LYS A 108 1.85 9.67 6.71
C LYS A 108 2.24 10.86 7.57
N GLU A 109 2.27 10.69 8.89
CA GLU A 109 2.73 11.74 9.83
C GLU A 109 4.20 12.12 9.58
N ILE A 110 5.06 11.13 9.30
CA ILE A 110 6.45 11.40 8.93
C ILE A 110 6.54 12.16 7.59
N ALA A 111 5.66 11.84 6.64
CA ALA A 111 5.67 12.47 5.32
C ALA A 111 5.22 13.95 5.33
N GLU A 112 4.64 14.46 6.44
CA GLU A 112 4.35 15.88 6.59
C GLU A 112 5.62 16.74 6.65
N ASP A 113 6.70 16.22 7.24
CA ASP A 113 7.96 16.94 7.44
C ASP A 113 9.13 16.40 6.59
N HIS A 114 8.98 15.19 6.03
CA HIS A 114 10.03 14.49 5.31
C HIS A 114 9.55 14.04 3.93
N SER A 115 10.44 14.01 2.96
CA SER A 115 10.20 13.25 1.73
C SER A 115 10.38 11.75 2.01
N VAL A 116 9.35 10.94 1.81
CA VAL A 116 9.38 9.51 2.10
C VAL A 116 9.37 8.69 0.82
N LEU A 117 10.33 7.77 0.69
CA LEU A 117 10.32 6.72 -0.32
C LEU A 117 9.95 5.39 0.36
N LEU A 118 8.82 4.84 -0.03
CA LEU A 118 8.34 3.54 0.42
C LEU A 118 8.65 2.49 -0.64
N SER A 119 9.37 1.43 -0.28
CA SER A 119 9.51 0.22 -1.09
C SER A 119 8.59 -0.85 -0.52
N THR A 120 7.69 -1.38 -1.34
CA THR A 120 6.78 -2.45 -0.94
C THR A 120 6.30 -3.24 -2.17
N HIS A 121 5.97 -4.51 -1.96
CA HIS A 121 5.31 -5.35 -2.96
C HIS A 121 3.78 -5.43 -2.71
N ILE A 122 3.28 -4.78 -1.65
CA ILE A 122 1.86 -4.80 -1.27
C ILE A 122 1.19 -3.55 -1.81
N LEU A 123 0.45 -3.72 -2.86
CA LEU A 123 -0.13 -2.65 -3.64
C LEU A 123 -1.20 -1.85 -2.89
N SER A 124 -1.97 -2.49 -2.01
CA SER A 124 -2.93 -1.79 -1.13
C SER A 124 -2.26 -0.82 -0.14
N GLU A 125 -0.97 -1.02 0.15
CA GLU A 125 -0.19 -0.08 0.96
C GLU A 125 0.19 1.15 0.16
N VAL A 126 0.60 0.95 -1.09
CA VAL A 126 0.92 2.04 -2.01
C VAL A 126 -0.30 2.94 -2.19
N GLN A 127 -1.47 2.37 -2.48
CA GLN A 127 -2.73 3.12 -2.62
C GLN A 127 -3.11 3.90 -1.36
N ALA A 128 -2.89 3.29 -0.18
CA ALA A 128 -3.27 3.89 1.08
C ALA A 128 -2.31 5.01 1.55
N THR A 129 -1.06 5.04 1.03
CA THR A 129 0.01 5.82 1.66
C THR A 129 0.74 6.75 0.69
N CYS A 130 0.84 6.38 -0.61
CA CYS A 130 1.67 7.08 -1.58
C CYS A 130 0.87 8.01 -2.49
N ASN A 131 1.49 9.13 -2.89
CA ASN A 131 0.94 10.04 -3.90
C ASN A 131 1.44 9.69 -5.30
N ASP A 132 2.70 9.28 -5.40
CA ASP A 132 3.39 8.92 -6.64
C ASP A 132 3.87 7.46 -6.56
N ILE A 133 3.89 6.80 -7.71
CA ILE A 133 4.31 5.40 -7.83
C ILE A 133 5.36 5.25 -8.93
N ARG A 134 6.30 4.37 -8.68
CA ARG A 134 7.27 3.87 -9.65
C ARG A 134 7.26 2.34 -9.59
N MET A 135 6.84 1.69 -10.67
CA MET A 135 6.88 0.23 -10.76
C MET A 135 8.15 -0.20 -11.47
N ILE A 136 8.84 -1.15 -10.86
CA ILE A 136 10.10 -1.68 -11.38
C ILE A 136 9.92 -3.18 -11.63
N GLU A 137 10.24 -3.62 -12.85
CA GLU A 137 10.27 -5.03 -13.22
C GLU A 137 11.55 -5.33 -13.99
N HIS A 138 12.24 -6.43 -13.63
CA HIS A 138 13.51 -6.83 -14.24
C HIS A 138 14.54 -5.68 -14.35
N GLY A 139 14.59 -4.81 -13.32
CA GLY A 139 15.50 -3.66 -13.27
C GLY A 139 15.13 -2.49 -14.16
N LYS A 140 13.93 -2.49 -14.78
CA LYS A 140 13.42 -1.40 -15.60
C LYS A 140 12.18 -0.79 -14.95
N VAL A 141 12.06 0.55 -15.05
CA VAL A 141 10.83 1.24 -14.67
C VAL A 141 9.78 0.98 -15.74
N VAL A 142 8.71 0.27 -15.38
CA VAL A 142 7.59 -0.06 -16.30
C VAL A 142 6.42 0.92 -16.17
N PHE A 143 6.33 1.62 -15.04
CA PHE A 143 5.38 2.71 -14.82
C PHE A 143 6.00 3.78 -13.93
N SER A 144 5.65 5.05 -14.17
CA SER A 144 6.05 6.20 -13.36
C SER A 144 4.99 7.30 -13.49
N GLY A 145 4.31 7.63 -12.40
CA GLY A 145 3.25 8.64 -12.39
C GLY A 145 2.63 8.81 -11.02
N SER A 146 1.57 9.61 -10.94
CA SER A 146 0.75 9.74 -9.74
C SER A 146 -0.13 8.49 -9.53
N MET A 147 -0.63 8.31 -8.30
CA MET A 147 -1.63 7.27 -8.04
C MET A 147 -2.89 7.46 -8.88
N LYS A 148 -3.27 8.71 -9.16
CA LYS A 148 -4.41 9.02 -10.02
C LYS A 148 -4.18 8.57 -11.47
N ASP A 149 -2.98 8.80 -12.00
CA ASP A 149 -2.61 8.33 -13.34
C ASP A 149 -2.60 6.80 -13.41
N PHE A 150 -2.15 6.17 -12.33
CA PHE A 150 -2.13 4.72 -12.22
C PHE A 150 -3.55 4.12 -12.15
N ASP A 151 -4.45 4.71 -11.37
CA ASP A 151 -5.86 4.29 -11.29
C ASP A 151 -6.59 4.44 -12.62
N ASN A 152 -6.18 5.41 -13.45
CA ASN A 152 -6.72 5.64 -14.79
C ASN A 152 -6.03 4.82 -15.90
N TYR A 153 -4.94 4.14 -15.58
CA TYR A 153 -4.13 3.42 -16.59
C TYR A 153 -4.84 2.19 -17.16
N VAL A 154 -5.75 1.61 -16.40
CA VAL A 154 -6.52 0.45 -16.82
C VAL A 154 -8.02 0.75 -16.77
N VAL A 155 -8.63 0.76 -17.93
CA VAL A 155 -10.08 0.82 -18.05
C VAL A 155 -10.68 -0.41 -17.34
N PRO A 156 -11.66 -0.24 -16.44
CA PRO A 156 -12.34 -1.36 -15.84
C PRO A 156 -12.91 -2.29 -16.92
N SER A 157 -12.57 -3.56 -16.84
CA SER A 157 -13.05 -4.58 -17.79
C SER A 157 -14.02 -5.57 -17.14
N SER A 158 -14.43 -5.31 -15.90
CA SER A 158 -15.43 -6.11 -15.17
C SER A 158 -16.22 -5.27 -14.19
N PHE A 159 -17.45 -5.74 -13.91
CA PHE A 159 -18.30 -5.23 -12.86
C PHE A 159 -19.03 -6.38 -12.17
N THR A 160 -19.39 -6.16 -10.91
CA THR A 160 -20.30 -7.03 -10.18
C THR A 160 -21.71 -6.47 -10.26
N VAL A 161 -22.70 -7.36 -10.42
CA VAL A 161 -24.11 -7.01 -10.46
C VAL A 161 -24.92 -8.00 -9.63
N THR A 162 -25.84 -7.48 -8.83
CA THR A 162 -26.76 -8.27 -8.01
C THR A 162 -28.20 -8.00 -8.40
N PHE A 163 -28.95 -9.07 -8.67
CA PHE A 163 -30.37 -9.00 -9.00
C PHE A 163 -31.24 -9.67 -7.91
N ALA A 164 -32.44 -9.15 -7.67
CA ALA A 164 -33.44 -9.80 -6.80
C ALA A 164 -34.16 -10.94 -7.52
N LEU A 165 -34.36 -10.81 -8.83
CA LEU A 165 -34.88 -11.84 -9.73
C LEU A 165 -33.83 -12.06 -10.82
N PRO A 166 -32.84 -12.94 -10.57
CA PRO A 166 -31.69 -13.06 -11.45
C PRO A 166 -32.09 -13.67 -12.80
N PRO A 167 -31.54 -13.15 -13.92
CA PRO A 167 -31.62 -13.80 -15.22
C PRO A 167 -30.74 -15.05 -15.25
N SER A 168 -30.94 -15.87 -16.28
CA SER A 168 -30.00 -16.96 -16.56
C SER A 168 -28.67 -16.41 -17.10
N ILE A 169 -27.59 -17.20 -16.93
CA ILE A 169 -26.27 -16.86 -17.49
C ILE A 169 -26.38 -16.69 -19.01
N GLU A 170 -27.22 -17.48 -19.67
CA GLU A 170 -27.46 -17.42 -21.12
C GLU A 170 -28.11 -16.09 -21.56
N GLU A 171 -28.97 -15.50 -20.72
CA GLU A 171 -29.57 -14.19 -21.01
C GLU A 171 -28.56 -13.07 -20.85
N LEU A 172 -27.70 -13.13 -19.81
CA LEU A 172 -26.62 -12.16 -19.62
C LEU A 172 -25.55 -12.27 -20.71
N ALA A 173 -25.27 -13.48 -21.21
CA ALA A 173 -24.30 -13.70 -22.28
C ALA A 173 -24.73 -13.16 -23.65
N LYS A 174 -26.01 -12.84 -23.83
CA LYS A 174 -26.53 -12.21 -25.05
C LYS A 174 -26.32 -10.70 -25.07
N ILE A 175 -25.91 -10.12 -23.95
CA ILE A 175 -25.60 -8.69 -23.88
C ILE A 175 -24.33 -8.44 -24.69
N GLU A 176 -24.42 -7.53 -25.64
CA GLU A 176 -23.30 -7.15 -26.50
C GLU A 176 -22.13 -6.64 -25.65
N HIS A 177 -20.91 -6.96 -26.02
CA HIS A 177 -19.67 -6.66 -25.30
C HIS A 177 -19.44 -7.45 -24.01
N VAL A 178 -20.29 -8.37 -23.62
CA VAL A 178 -20.04 -9.31 -22.53
C VAL A 178 -19.13 -10.44 -23.01
N LEU A 179 -17.97 -10.58 -22.35
CA LEU A 179 -16.96 -11.59 -22.69
C LEU A 179 -17.07 -12.84 -21.81
N ASN A 180 -17.32 -12.65 -20.53
CA ASN A 180 -17.40 -13.74 -19.56
C ASN A 180 -18.32 -13.39 -18.40
N ILE A 181 -18.98 -14.40 -17.84
CA ILE A 181 -19.87 -14.28 -16.69
C ILE A 181 -19.50 -15.35 -15.69
N GLU A 182 -19.34 -14.94 -14.44
CA GLU A 182 -19.08 -15.80 -13.29
C GLU A 182 -20.13 -15.53 -12.22
N GLU A 183 -20.89 -16.52 -11.80
CA GLU A 183 -21.81 -16.39 -10.66
C GLU A 183 -20.99 -16.53 -9.38
N LEU A 184 -20.90 -15.44 -8.60
CA LEU A 184 -20.16 -15.40 -7.32
C LEU A 184 -21.00 -15.97 -6.17
N TYR A 185 -22.27 -15.57 -6.14
CA TYR A 185 -23.26 -15.98 -5.17
C TYR A 185 -24.63 -16.02 -5.87
N PRO A 186 -25.64 -16.72 -5.33
CA PRO A 186 -26.98 -16.77 -5.93
C PRO A 186 -27.52 -15.35 -6.24
N GLY A 187 -27.67 -15.06 -7.52
CA GLY A 187 -28.13 -13.77 -8.02
C GLY A 187 -27.09 -12.66 -8.09
N THR A 188 -25.83 -12.95 -7.80
CA THR A 188 -24.71 -12.00 -7.92
C THR A 188 -23.71 -12.51 -8.95
N PHE A 189 -23.49 -11.74 -10.00
CA PHE A 189 -22.64 -12.10 -11.12
C PHE A 189 -21.48 -11.11 -11.25
N ARG A 190 -20.30 -11.63 -11.58
CA ARG A 190 -19.20 -10.87 -12.14
C ARG A 190 -19.26 -10.95 -13.65
N ILE A 191 -19.33 -9.82 -14.30
CA ILE A 191 -19.39 -9.71 -15.76
C ILE A 191 -18.13 -9.04 -16.26
N ARG A 192 -17.39 -9.74 -17.14
CA ARG A 192 -16.26 -9.14 -17.89
C ARG A 192 -16.77 -8.68 -19.25
N PHE A 193 -16.28 -7.53 -19.67
CA PHE A 193 -16.68 -6.89 -20.92
C PHE A 193 -15.47 -6.32 -21.67
N ASP A 194 -15.63 -6.06 -22.96
CA ASP A 194 -14.66 -5.34 -23.78
C ASP A 194 -15.15 -3.89 -24.00
N ASP A 195 -14.26 -3.03 -24.32
CA ASP A 195 -14.29 -1.63 -24.73
C ASP A 195 -15.68 -0.93 -24.89
N ASP A 196 -16.58 -1.11 -23.95
CA ASP A 196 -17.92 -0.46 -23.92
C ASP A 196 -18.08 0.37 -22.62
N GLU A 197 -17.92 1.69 -22.74
CA GLU A 197 -18.10 2.62 -21.61
C GLU A 197 -19.55 2.63 -21.08
N ASN A 198 -20.55 2.21 -21.89
CA ASN A 198 -21.96 2.27 -21.55
C ASN A 198 -22.55 0.91 -21.14
N ILE A 199 -21.73 -0.12 -20.96
CA ILE A 199 -22.19 -1.48 -20.63
C ILE A 199 -23.08 -1.50 -19.39
N THR A 200 -22.75 -0.73 -18.36
CA THR A 200 -23.53 -0.66 -17.13
C THR A 200 -24.91 -0.07 -17.35
N GLU A 201 -25.03 0.99 -18.16
CA GLU A 201 -26.31 1.60 -18.53
C GLU A 201 -27.19 0.60 -19.30
N ARG A 202 -26.58 -0.17 -20.20
CA ARG A 202 -27.25 -1.21 -20.97
C ARG A 202 -27.80 -2.31 -20.07
N VAL A 203 -27.01 -2.78 -19.10
CA VAL A 203 -27.44 -3.78 -18.09
C VAL A 203 -28.57 -3.24 -17.24
N VAL A 204 -28.51 -1.98 -16.81
CA VAL A 204 -29.58 -1.31 -16.06
C VAL A 204 -30.88 -1.26 -16.89
N ALA A 205 -30.79 -0.83 -18.15
CA ALA A 205 -31.94 -0.75 -19.05
C ALA A 205 -32.59 -2.12 -19.26
N LEU A 206 -31.80 -3.17 -19.55
CA LEU A 206 -32.29 -4.54 -19.71
C LEU A 206 -32.88 -5.10 -18.42
N SER A 207 -32.31 -4.76 -17.27
CA SER A 207 -32.87 -5.17 -15.96
C SER A 207 -34.27 -4.60 -15.73
N ILE A 208 -34.51 -3.36 -16.11
CA ILE A 208 -35.83 -2.71 -16.02
C ILE A 208 -36.80 -3.37 -17.02
N GLN A 209 -36.37 -3.55 -18.27
CA GLN A 209 -37.18 -4.09 -19.35
C GLN A 209 -37.65 -5.54 -19.07
N ASN A 210 -36.74 -6.36 -18.52
CA ASN A 210 -36.99 -7.77 -18.25
C ASN A 210 -37.44 -8.07 -16.81
N GLY A 211 -37.50 -7.05 -15.94
CA GLY A 211 -37.98 -7.19 -14.57
C GLY A 211 -37.05 -7.95 -13.64
N TRP A 212 -35.73 -7.92 -13.91
CA TRP A 212 -34.70 -8.63 -13.10
C TRP A 212 -34.50 -8.04 -11.71
N ARG A 213 -35.01 -6.83 -11.47
CA ARG A 213 -34.89 -6.09 -10.18
C ARG A 213 -33.48 -5.95 -9.73
N LEU A 214 -32.72 -5.11 -10.43
CA LEU A 214 -31.35 -4.73 -10.07
C LEU A 214 -31.29 -4.20 -8.64
N LYS A 215 -30.39 -4.73 -7.80
CA LYS A 215 -30.12 -4.26 -6.43
C LYS A 215 -28.86 -3.43 -6.37
N GLU A 216 -27.81 -3.90 -7.02
CA GLU A 216 -26.50 -3.28 -6.97
C GLU A 216 -25.76 -3.52 -8.27
N ILE A 217 -25.00 -2.53 -8.72
CA ILE A 217 -24.03 -2.63 -9.78
C ILE A 217 -22.78 -1.86 -9.37
N THR A 218 -21.64 -2.51 -9.38
CA THR A 218 -20.37 -1.93 -8.94
C THR A 218 -19.29 -2.25 -9.93
N MET A 219 -18.69 -1.22 -10.55
CA MET A 219 -17.51 -1.40 -11.39
C MET A 219 -16.36 -1.95 -10.56
N GLU A 220 -15.83 -3.08 -10.97
CA GLU A 220 -14.62 -3.61 -10.36
C GLU A 220 -13.44 -2.79 -10.88
N ARG A 221 -12.81 -2.06 -9.98
CA ARG A 221 -11.49 -1.50 -10.29
C ARG A 221 -10.57 -2.67 -10.55
N CYS A 222 -9.85 -2.64 -11.67
CA CYS A 222 -8.81 -3.65 -11.92
C CYS A 222 -7.95 -3.76 -10.66
N SER A 223 -7.80 -4.99 -10.15
CA SER A 223 -6.88 -5.18 -9.04
C SER A 223 -5.49 -4.75 -9.55
N LEU A 224 -4.76 -4.08 -8.68
CA LEU A 224 -3.41 -3.63 -8.99
C LEU A 224 -2.51 -4.80 -9.44
N ASP A 225 -2.82 -6.03 -9.02
CA ASP A 225 -2.14 -7.24 -9.50
C ASP A 225 -2.38 -7.49 -10.98
N ILE A 226 -3.57 -7.16 -11.50
CA ILE A 226 -3.90 -7.25 -12.93
C ILE A 226 -3.15 -6.15 -13.70
N ILE A 227 -3.13 -4.92 -13.17
CA ILE A 227 -2.37 -3.81 -13.76
C ILE A 227 -0.87 -4.17 -13.79
N PHE A 228 -0.36 -4.71 -12.70
CA PHE A 228 1.02 -5.18 -12.65
C PHE A 228 1.29 -6.28 -13.68
N ALA A 229 0.40 -7.27 -13.78
CA ALA A 229 0.52 -8.34 -14.75
C ALA A 229 0.43 -7.87 -16.21
N GLN A 230 -0.38 -6.84 -16.51
CA GLN A 230 -0.46 -6.22 -17.84
C GLN A 230 0.80 -5.42 -18.18
N LEU A 231 1.26 -4.58 -17.25
CA LEU A 231 2.49 -3.79 -17.40
C LEU A 231 3.73 -4.68 -17.53
N SER A 232 3.74 -5.80 -16.81
CA SER A 232 4.82 -6.79 -16.86
C SER A 232 4.80 -7.69 -18.09
N GLY A 233 3.82 -7.52 -18.99
CA GLY A 233 3.72 -8.34 -20.21
C GLY A 233 3.26 -9.78 -19.98
N LYS A 234 2.89 -10.15 -18.75
CA LYS A 234 2.46 -11.52 -18.40
C LYS A 234 1.06 -11.86 -18.93
N LEU A 235 0.23 -10.86 -19.25
CA LEU A 235 -1.11 -11.07 -19.81
C LEU A 235 -1.19 -11.10 -21.33
N LYS A 236 -0.09 -10.79 -22.07
CA LYS A 236 -0.09 -10.84 -23.55
C LYS A 236 -0.18 -12.26 -24.14
N ASN A 237 -0.10 -13.31 -23.35
CA ASN A 237 -0.08 -14.69 -23.82
C ASN A 237 -1.37 -15.48 -23.54
N ASN A 238 -2.47 -14.85 -23.09
CA ASN A 238 -3.73 -15.52 -22.79
C ASN A 238 -4.97 -14.81 -23.40
N ILE A 239 -4.81 -14.23 -24.60
CA ILE A 239 -5.94 -13.79 -25.46
C ILE A 239 -5.94 -14.64 -26.71
#